data_80cee44af0d6c20511bd581c2a0e6a32
#
_entry.id   80cee44af0d6c20511bd581c2a0e6a32
#
_cell.length_a   1.000
_cell.length_b   1.000
_cell.length_c   1.000
_cell.angle_alpha   90.00
_cell.angle_beta   90.00
_cell.angle_gamma   90.00
#
_symmetry.space_group_name_H-M   'P 1'
#
loop_
_entity.id
_entity.type
_entity.pdbx_description
1 polymer ?
#
loop_
_entity_poly.entity_id
_entity_poly.type
_entity_poly.pdbx_seq_one_letter_code
_entity_poly.pdbx_strand_id
1 'polypeptide(L)'
;MSSLYNNIPNTIHVVTTNPKSGFNFDEDNIKMEFKFCNKYIDSEQEHHNNFCKYQKEYNRYKDILPFEYNTIEINRGKEGNHYINASKINIYQKNENKNDHNYFIATQGPKPNTIKDFWTMIDEQKCQMIVMLCQLEENKKKKCENYWNTEFTHDIQECDETKWIFRQMKYKVPNSNEDKTVTQIHFTEWKDKDVPEEEYDKFIEAFECIDRGKKDKNNKDTPVVVHCSAGVGRTGTFIAMYYLYKEIGGQIKEQQNQNKIIKFSIFNLVRKLKEMRAYLVQTEEQYLFLYKFVQHYLKKNNII
;
A
#
# COMPACT_ATOMS: atom_id res chain seq x y z
N MET A 1 -4.05 -32.99 -0.34
CA MET A 1 -4.09 -31.64 0.27
C MET A 1 -3.30 -31.52 1.59
N SER A 2 -3.05 -32.58 2.36
CA SER A 2 -2.35 -32.48 3.66
C SER A 2 -0.81 -32.33 3.62
N SER A 3 -0.15 -32.56 2.50
CA SER A 3 1.33 -32.55 2.43
C SER A 3 1.94 -31.17 2.15
N LEU A 4 1.18 -30.21 1.65
CA LEU A 4 1.66 -28.83 1.39
C LEU A 4 1.72 -27.99 2.67
N TYR A 5 0.89 -28.29 3.67
CA TYR A 5 0.84 -27.57 4.93
C TYR A 5 1.98 -27.91 5.90
N ASN A 6 2.60 -29.07 5.75
CA ASN A 6 3.66 -29.52 6.67
C ASN A 6 5.04 -28.88 6.42
N ASN A 7 5.20 -28.10 5.35
CA ASN A 7 6.46 -27.46 4.98
C ASN A 7 6.41 -25.92 4.98
N ILE A 8 5.37 -25.31 5.55
CA ILE A 8 5.37 -23.86 5.76
C ILE A 8 6.37 -23.58 6.90
N PRO A 9 7.47 -22.85 6.65
CA PRO A 9 8.39 -22.47 7.72
C PRO A 9 7.63 -21.74 8.82
N ASN A 10 8.03 -21.95 10.07
CA ASN A 10 7.49 -21.14 11.17
C ASN A 10 7.96 -19.69 10.95
N THR A 11 7.13 -18.91 10.26
CA THR A 11 7.45 -17.56 9.77
C THR A 11 7.13 -16.47 10.80
N ILE A 12 6.85 -16.86 12.04
CA ILE A 12 6.66 -15.91 13.14
C ILE A 12 8.03 -15.55 13.69
N HIS A 13 8.41 -14.29 13.51
CA HIS A 13 9.61 -13.75 14.10
C HIS A 13 9.34 -13.32 15.54
N VAL A 14 10.20 -13.74 16.47
CA VAL A 14 10.18 -13.36 17.87
C VAL A 14 11.48 -12.66 18.18
N VAL A 15 11.41 -11.38 18.52
CA VAL A 15 12.57 -10.57 18.90
C VAL A 15 12.41 -10.13 20.34
N THR A 16 13.46 -10.32 21.14
CA THR A 16 13.52 -9.87 22.53
C THR A 16 14.45 -8.69 22.67
N THR A 17 14.16 -7.78 23.61
CA THR A 17 15.05 -6.66 23.95
C THR A 17 16.30 -7.15 24.67
N ASN A 18 17.09 -7.95 24.01
CA ASN A 18 18.44 -8.29 24.46
C ASN A 18 19.41 -7.77 23.42
N PRO A 19 20.35 -6.86 23.76
CA PRO A 19 21.34 -6.34 22.81
C PRO A 19 22.18 -7.42 22.11
N LYS A 20 22.13 -8.66 22.59
CA LYS A 20 22.78 -9.82 21.97
C LYS A 20 21.88 -10.62 21.03
N SER A 21 20.58 -10.40 21.05
CA SER A 21 19.62 -11.05 20.14
C SER A 21 19.37 -10.15 18.93
N GLY A 22 20.27 -10.12 17.97
CA GLY A 22 20.03 -9.42 16.70
C GLY A 22 18.87 -10.05 15.92
N PHE A 23 18.12 -9.25 15.17
CA PHE A 23 17.24 -9.74 14.11
C PHE A 23 18.10 -10.01 12.87
N ASN A 24 18.61 -11.25 12.79
CA ASN A 24 19.42 -11.71 11.67
C ASN A 24 18.57 -12.57 10.75
N PHE A 25 18.78 -12.43 9.47
CA PHE A 25 18.09 -13.18 8.43
C PHE A 25 19.07 -13.59 7.33
N ASP A 26 18.77 -14.72 6.71
CA ASP A 26 19.51 -15.26 5.58
C ASP A 26 18.72 -14.91 4.28
N GLU A 27 19.36 -14.21 3.36
CA GLU A 27 18.74 -13.74 2.12
C GLU A 27 18.26 -14.90 1.24
N ASP A 28 18.95 -16.06 1.23
CA ASP A 28 18.52 -17.19 0.43
C ASP A 28 17.26 -17.86 1.00
N ASN A 29 17.15 -17.91 2.33
CA ASN A 29 15.93 -18.37 2.98
C ASN A 29 14.76 -17.41 2.71
N ILE A 30 15.00 -16.10 2.70
CA ILE A 30 13.98 -15.10 2.36
C ILE A 30 13.50 -15.23 0.92
N LYS A 31 14.40 -15.48 -0.04
CA LYS A 31 14.04 -15.74 -1.45
C LYS A 31 13.18 -17.00 -1.58
N MET A 32 13.51 -18.05 -0.83
CA MET A 32 12.68 -19.26 -0.80
C MET A 32 11.31 -18.98 -0.19
N GLU A 33 11.25 -18.27 0.92
CA GLU A 33 10.00 -17.87 1.55
C GLU A 33 9.10 -17.06 0.60
N PHE A 34 9.67 -16.13 -0.16
CA PHE A 34 8.94 -15.36 -1.17
C PHE A 34 8.36 -16.26 -2.28
N LYS A 35 9.11 -17.25 -2.74
CA LYS A 35 8.62 -18.25 -3.72
C LYS A 35 7.44 -19.05 -3.17
N PHE A 36 7.51 -19.46 -1.89
CA PHE A 36 6.39 -20.11 -1.22
C PHE A 36 5.16 -19.21 -1.10
N CYS A 37 5.37 -17.94 -0.76
CA CYS A 37 4.30 -16.96 -0.70
C CYS A 37 3.55 -16.82 -2.03
N ASN A 38 4.27 -16.78 -3.14
CA ASN A 38 3.68 -16.72 -4.49
C ASN A 38 2.97 -18.02 -4.86
N LYS A 39 3.61 -19.18 -4.64
CA LYS A 39 3.03 -20.48 -4.96
C LYS A 39 1.75 -20.77 -4.17
N TYR A 40 1.71 -20.37 -2.91
CA TYR A 40 0.51 -20.51 -2.07
C TYR A 40 -0.67 -19.77 -2.67
N ILE A 41 -0.44 -18.55 -3.16
CA ILE A 41 -1.48 -17.71 -3.75
C ILE A 41 -1.97 -18.27 -5.07
N ASP A 42 -1.07 -18.75 -5.92
CA ASP A 42 -1.43 -19.39 -7.19
C ASP A 42 -2.36 -20.61 -6.95
N SER A 43 -2.12 -21.37 -5.89
CA SER A 43 -2.94 -22.53 -5.52
C SER A 43 -4.30 -22.18 -4.91
N GLU A 44 -4.39 -21.09 -4.16
CA GLU A 44 -5.65 -20.61 -3.52
C GLU A 44 -6.49 -19.76 -4.49
N GLN A 45 -5.87 -19.05 -5.43
CA GLN A 45 -6.57 -18.22 -6.42
C GLN A 45 -7.45 -19.05 -7.37
N GLU A 46 -7.11 -20.33 -7.61
CA GLU A 46 -7.97 -21.24 -8.37
C GLU A 46 -9.32 -21.50 -7.70
N HIS A 47 -9.48 -21.19 -6.40
CA HIS A 47 -10.65 -21.59 -5.62
C HIS A 47 -11.50 -20.46 -5.03
N HIS A 48 -11.01 -19.23 -4.86
CA HIS A 48 -11.74 -18.26 -4.04
C HIS A 48 -11.88 -16.83 -4.58
N ASN A 49 -11.10 -16.37 -5.54
CA ASN A 49 -11.14 -14.96 -5.95
C ASN A 49 -11.23 -14.78 -7.46
N ASN A 50 -12.41 -14.48 -7.95
CA ASN A 50 -12.58 -14.05 -9.33
C ASN A 50 -11.93 -12.70 -9.55
N PHE A 51 -11.16 -12.57 -10.63
CA PHE A 51 -10.70 -11.28 -11.11
C PHE A 51 -11.84 -10.55 -11.82
N CYS A 52 -11.88 -9.23 -11.64
CA CYS A 52 -12.72 -8.39 -12.47
C CYS A 52 -12.42 -8.59 -13.95
N LYS A 53 -13.42 -8.50 -14.79
CA LYS A 53 -13.24 -8.61 -16.24
C LYS A 53 -12.28 -7.53 -16.74
N TYR A 54 -11.30 -7.94 -17.54
CA TYR A 54 -10.38 -7.00 -18.19
C TYR A 54 -11.13 -5.99 -19.09
N GLN A 55 -10.83 -4.71 -18.86
CA GLN A 55 -11.40 -3.58 -19.60
C GLN A 55 -10.26 -2.73 -20.15
N LYS A 56 -9.92 -2.91 -21.42
CA LYS A 56 -8.78 -2.28 -22.11
C LYS A 56 -8.72 -0.75 -21.91
N GLU A 57 -9.86 -0.11 -21.92
CA GLU A 57 -9.95 1.35 -21.80
C GLU A 57 -9.53 1.83 -20.39
N TYR A 58 -9.89 1.08 -19.37
CA TYR A 58 -9.68 1.48 -17.97
C TYR A 58 -8.41 0.91 -17.37
N ASN A 59 -7.89 -0.22 -17.87
CA ASN A 59 -6.70 -0.86 -17.31
C ASN A 59 -5.43 -0.41 -18.01
N ARG A 60 -4.39 -0.07 -17.21
CA ARG A 60 -3.05 0.23 -17.71
C ARG A 60 -2.32 -1.03 -18.15
N TYR A 61 -2.49 -2.14 -17.43
CA TYR A 61 -1.88 -3.44 -17.71
C TYR A 61 -2.96 -4.51 -17.84
N LYS A 62 -2.77 -5.43 -18.80
CA LYS A 62 -3.76 -6.45 -19.13
C LYS A 62 -3.93 -7.50 -18.03
N ASP A 63 -2.85 -7.82 -17.36
CA ASP A 63 -2.68 -8.89 -16.39
C ASP A 63 -2.75 -8.43 -14.92
N ILE A 64 -2.94 -7.13 -14.69
CA ILE A 64 -3.08 -6.56 -13.35
C ILE A 64 -4.52 -6.10 -13.12
N LEU A 65 -5.29 -6.97 -12.51
CA LEU A 65 -6.72 -6.77 -12.28
C LEU A 65 -7.04 -6.83 -10.77
N PRO A 66 -8.01 -6.06 -10.28
CA PRO A 66 -8.55 -6.24 -8.93
C PRO A 66 -9.37 -7.52 -8.86
N PHE A 67 -9.56 -8.05 -7.66
CA PHE A 67 -10.54 -9.09 -7.39
C PHE A 67 -11.94 -8.49 -7.28
N GLU A 68 -12.97 -9.24 -7.65
CA GLU A 68 -14.36 -8.77 -7.61
C GLU A 68 -14.83 -8.45 -6.19
N TYR A 69 -14.42 -9.26 -5.19
CA TYR A 69 -14.91 -9.16 -3.83
C TYR A 69 -14.51 -7.88 -3.07
N ASN A 70 -13.39 -7.24 -3.48
CA ASN A 70 -12.84 -6.04 -2.81
C ASN A 70 -12.49 -4.91 -3.78
N THR A 71 -12.95 -4.99 -5.02
CA THR A 71 -12.80 -3.88 -5.97
C THR A 71 -13.53 -2.64 -5.46
N ILE A 72 -12.95 -1.48 -5.73
CA ILE A 72 -13.63 -0.20 -5.51
C ILE A 72 -14.57 0.05 -6.70
N GLU A 73 -15.79 0.44 -6.42
CA GLU A 73 -16.75 0.90 -7.41
C GLU A 73 -16.89 2.41 -7.32
N ILE A 74 -17.13 3.05 -8.47
CA ILE A 74 -17.36 4.49 -8.58
C ILE A 74 -18.66 4.77 -9.31
N ASN A 75 -19.32 5.84 -8.95
CA ASN A 75 -20.58 6.23 -9.61
C ASN A 75 -20.30 7.07 -10.87
N ARG A 76 -20.49 6.48 -12.04
CA ARG A 76 -20.43 7.18 -13.33
C ARG A 76 -21.81 7.65 -13.85
N GLY A 77 -22.83 7.62 -13.00
CA GLY A 77 -24.22 7.96 -13.39
C GLY A 77 -24.92 6.79 -14.08
N LYS A 78 -25.82 7.09 -15.02
CA LYS A 78 -26.68 6.10 -15.65
C LYS A 78 -25.98 5.13 -16.63
N GLU A 79 -24.75 5.35 -16.99
CA GLU A 79 -24.01 4.57 -18.00
C GLU A 79 -23.42 3.24 -17.47
N GLY A 80 -23.76 2.84 -16.28
CA GLY A 80 -23.70 1.45 -15.82
C GLY A 80 -22.32 0.82 -15.56
N ASN A 81 -21.21 1.43 -15.95
CA ASN A 81 -19.89 0.88 -15.69
C ASN A 81 -19.25 1.56 -14.47
N HIS A 82 -19.28 0.90 -13.34
CA HIS A 82 -18.76 1.40 -12.06
C HIS A 82 -17.29 1.00 -11.80
N TYR A 83 -16.64 0.37 -12.76
CA TYR A 83 -15.30 -0.21 -12.62
C TYR A 83 -14.20 0.85 -12.57
N ILE A 84 -13.29 0.69 -11.59
CA ILE A 84 -11.97 1.30 -11.55
C ILE A 84 -10.96 0.24 -11.15
N ASN A 85 -9.72 0.29 -11.68
CA ASN A 85 -8.67 -0.64 -11.28
C ASN A 85 -8.10 -0.25 -9.91
N ALA A 86 -8.83 -0.55 -8.86
CA ALA A 86 -8.52 -0.24 -7.47
C ALA A 86 -9.07 -1.34 -6.54
N SER A 87 -8.34 -1.66 -5.50
CA SER A 87 -8.69 -2.69 -4.50
C SER A 87 -8.65 -2.12 -3.10
N LYS A 88 -9.63 -2.47 -2.27
CA LYS A 88 -9.63 -2.19 -0.83
C LYS A 88 -8.67 -3.15 -0.12
N ILE A 89 -7.72 -2.61 0.64
CA ILE A 89 -6.71 -3.36 1.38
C ILE A 89 -6.89 -3.12 2.88
N ASN A 90 -7.44 -4.10 3.59
CA ASN A 90 -7.69 -4.03 5.04
C ASN A 90 -7.30 -5.35 5.72
N ILE A 91 -6.15 -5.38 6.39
CA ILE A 91 -5.61 -6.58 7.06
C ILE A 91 -6.23 -6.80 8.43
N TYR A 92 -6.65 -5.73 9.10
CA TYR A 92 -7.16 -5.79 10.48
C TYR A 92 -8.68 -5.94 10.58
N GLN A 93 -9.34 -6.35 9.51
CA GLN A 93 -10.79 -6.55 9.54
C GLN A 93 -11.17 -7.70 10.48
N LYS A 94 -11.26 -7.41 11.79
CA LYS A 94 -11.72 -8.35 12.83
C LYS A 94 -13.24 -8.36 13.03
N ASN A 95 -13.94 -7.32 12.58
CA ASN A 95 -15.41 -7.20 12.70
C ASN A 95 -15.98 -6.63 11.41
N GLU A 96 -17.13 -7.15 11.02
CA GLU A 96 -17.94 -6.72 9.86
C GLU A 96 -18.52 -5.29 10.00
N ASN A 97 -17.84 -4.42 10.74
CA ASN A 97 -18.27 -3.04 10.88
C ASN A 97 -18.00 -2.33 9.54
N LYS A 98 -19.03 -2.27 8.70
CA LYS A 98 -19.02 -1.61 7.37
C LYS A 98 -18.58 -0.14 7.44
N ASN A 99 -18.45 0.43 8.63
CA ASN A 99 -18.06 1.81 8.89
C ASN A 99 -16.57 1.97 9.28
N ASP A 100 -15.76 0.90 9.22
CA ASP A 100 -14.32 1.02 9.44
C ASP A 100 -13.65 1.50 8.15
N HIS A 101 -13.25 2.77 8.14
CA HIS A 101 -12.55 3.42 7.03
C HIS A 101 -11.02 3.38 7.16
N ASN A 102 -10.48 2.62 8.11
CA ASN A 102 -9.05 2.45 8.30
C ASN A 102 -8.48 1.40 7.35
N TYR A 103 -8.41 1.74 6.07
CA TYR A 103 -7.89 0.86 5.03
C TYR A 103 -7.12 1.65 3.96
N PHE A 104 -6.33 0.93 3.17
CA PHE A 104 -5.70 1.47 1.98
C PHE A 104 -6.52 1.14 0.73
N ILE A 105 -6.42 2.01 -0.25
CA ILE A 105 -6.86 1.73 -1.62
C ILE A 105 -5.63 1.58 -2.49
N ALA A 106 -5.32 0.37 -2.90
CA ALA A 106 -4.23 0.09 -3.85
C ALA A 106 -4.77 0.22 -5.28
N THR A 107 -4.21 1.15 -6.06
CA THR A 107 -4.70 1.43 -7.41
C THR A 107 -3.55 1.65 -8.40
N GLN A 108 -3.84 1.50 -9.68
CA GLN A 108 -2.91 1.86 -10.75
C GLN A 108 -2.74 3.38 -10.87
N GLY A 109 -1.63 3.83 -11.46
CA GLY A 109 -1.48 5.23 -11.90
C GLY A 109 -2.54 5.56 -12.96
N PRO A 110 -3.30 6.68 -12.82
CA PRO A 110 -4.33 7.08 -13.77
C PRO A 110 -3.83 7.15 -15.21
N LYS A 111 -4.69 6.75 -16.16
CA LYS A 111 -4.55 6.96 -17.61
C LYS A 111 -5.23 8.29 -18.00
N PRO A 112 -4.99 8.83 -19.20
CA PRO A 112 -5.65 10.08 -19.63
C PRO A 112 -7.16 10.05 -19.45
N ASN A 113 -7.77 8.95 -19.82
CA ASN A 113 -9.24 8.75 -19.78
C ASN A 113 -9.76 8.26 -18.42
N THR A 114 -8.89 8.05 -17.41
CA THR A 114 -9.31 7.62 -16.07
C THR A 114 -8.94 8.62 -14.95
N ILE A 115 -8.49 9.83 -15.30
CA ILE A 115 -8.21 10.88 -14.31
C ILE A 115 -9.51 11.28 -13.59
N LYS A 116 -10.60 11.47 -14.34
CA LYS A 116 -11.92 11.78 -13.76
C LYS A 116 -12.37 10.69 -12.79
N ASP A 117 -12.22 9.42 -13.17
CA ASP A 117 -12.56 8.28 -12.34
C ASP A 117 -11.75 8.22 -11.05
N PHE A 118 -10.45 8.55 -11.15
CA PHE A 118 -9.56 8.62 -9.99
C PHE A 118 -10.04 9.69 -9.00
N TRP A 119 -10.38 10.88 -9.47
CA TRP A 119 -10.90 11.94 -8.60
C TRP A 119 -12.29 11.61 -8.05
N THR A 120 -13.15 10.96 -8.84
CA THR A 120 -14.44 10.43 -8.36
C THR A 120 -14.23 9.44 -7.23
N MET A 121 -13.28 8.51 -7.36
CA MET A 121 -12.93 7.56 -6.31
C MET A 121 -12.43 8.27 -5.04
N ILE A 122 -11.53 9.25 -5.17
CA ILE A 122 -11.03 10.04 -4.04
C ILE A 122 -12.20 10.69 -3.28
N ASP A 123 -13.15 11.26 -4.01
CA ASP A 123 -14.30 11.95 -3.45
C ASP A 123 -15.28 11.02 -2.75
N GLU A 124 -15.70 9.96 -3.42
CA GLU A 124 -16.70 9.01 -2.91
C GLU A 124 -16.17 8.20 -1.71
N GLN A 125 -14.89 7.84 -1.74
CA GLN A 125 -14.23 7.16 -0.63
C GLN A 125 -13.79 8.13 0.48
N LYS A 126 -13.98 9.45 0.30
CA LYS A 126 -13.61 10.51 1.27
C LYS A 126 -12.14 10.48 1.65
N CYS A 127 -11.26 10.20 0.69
CA CYS A 127 -9.83 10.07 0.94
C CYS A 127 -9.22 11.45 1.25
N GLN A 128 -8.43 11.53 2.32
CA GLN A 128 -7.69 12.72 2.72
C GLN A 128 -6.23 12.69 2.25
N MET A 129 -5.72 11.49 1.92
CA MET A 129 -4.32 11.27 1.61
C MET A 129 -4.16 10.42 0.34
N ILE A 130 -3.19 10.81 -0.49
CA ILE A 130 -2.71 10.05 -1.65
C ILE A 130 -1.22 9.84 -1.49
N VAL A 131 -0.73 8.62 -1.71
CA VAL A 131 0.70 8.29 -1.79
C VAL A 131 1.03 7.84 -3.21
N MET A 132 1.91 8.55 -3.86
CA MET A 132 2.40 8.26 -5.21
C MET A 132 3.86 7.79 -5.14
N LEU A 133 4.15 6.62 -5.71
CA LEU A 133 5.44 5.93 -5.62
C LEU A 133 6.09 5.71 -7.00
N CYS A 134 5.83 6.56 -7.95
CA CYS A 134 6.46 6.49 -9.28
C CYS A 134 6.58 7.88 -9.88
N GLN A 135 7.48 8.04 -10.83
CA GLN A 135 7.51 9.21 -11.70
C GLN A 135 6.37 9.16 -12.72
N LEU A 136 6.11 10.25 -13.42
CA LEU A 136 5.17 10.28 -14.54
C LEU A 136 5.67 9.44 -15.71
N GLU A 137 6.99 9.46 -15.92
CA GLU A 137 7.67 8.69 -16.93
C GLU A 137 8.94 8.05 -16.38
N GLU A 138 9.20 6.79 -16.69
CA GLU A 138 10.40 6.05 -16.32
C GLU A 138 10.89 5.26 -17.53
N ASN A 139 12.16 5.37 -17.86
CA ASN A 139 12.77 4.71 -19.03
C ASN A 139 11.98 4.94 -20.34
N LYS A 140 11.56 6.18 -20.60
CA LYS A 140 10.73 6.60 -21.76
C LYS A 140 9.38 5.89 -21.85
N LYS A 141 8.90 5.35 -20.74
CA LYS A 141 7.58 4.71 -20.65
C LYS A 141 6.71 5.47 -19.65
N LYS A 142 5.53 5.90 -20.09
CA LYS A 142 4.58 6.57 -19.25
C LYS A 142 4.07 5.64 -18.14
N LYS A 143 4.21 6.09 -16.89
CA LYS A 143 3.84 5.33 -15.69
C LYS A 143 2.56 5.84 -15.05
N CYS A 144 2.32 7.15 -15.13
CA CYS A 144 1.15 7.80 -14.55
C CYS A 144 0.85 9.09 -15.32
N GLU A 145 -0.39 9.53 -15.33
CA GLU A 145 -0.73 10.87 -15.77
C GLU A 145 -0.54 11.89 -14.65
N ASN A 146 -0.31 13.14 -15.04
CA ASN A 146 -0.31 14.27 -14.12
C ASN A 146 -1.76 14.62 -13.76
N TYR A 147 -2.31 13.93 -12.75
CA TYR A 147 -3.69 14.12 -12.32
C TYR A 147 -3.90 15.29 -11.37
N TRP A 148 -2.82 15.88 -10.84
CA TRP A 148 -2.88 17.04 -9.94
C TRP A 148 -2.78 18.39 -10.67
N ASN A 149 -2.57 18.41 -11.96
CA ASN A 149 -2.60 19.61 -12.78
C ASN A 149 -3.66 19.46 -13.88
N THR A 150 -4.91 19.44 -13.48
CA THR A 150 -6.08 19.20 -14.35
C THR A 150 -7.22 20.15 -13.98
N GLU A 151 -8.28 20.12 -14.75
CA GLU A 151 -9.51 20.87 -14.45
C GLU A 151 -10.18 20.54 -13.11
N PHE A 152 -9.80 19.39 -12.50
CA PHE A 152 -10.34 18.94 -11.20
C PHE A 152 -9.61 19.52 -10.01
N THR A 153 -8.45 20.15 -10.20
CA THR A 153 -7.57 20.59 -9.10
C THR A 153 -7.20 22.07 -9.22
N HIS A 154 -7.09 22.73 -8.09
CA HIS A 154 -6.67 24.12 -7.99
C HIS A 154 -6.04 24.40 -6.61
N ASP A 155 -5.47 25.58 -6.42
CA ASP A 155 -4.85 26.03 -5.17
C ASP A 155 -3.86 24.98 -4.63
N ILE A 156 -2.86 24.66 -5.48
CA ILE A 156 -1.86 23.63 -5.17
C ILE A 156 -0.71 24.30 -4.42
N GLN A 157 -0.48 23.86 -3.19
CA GLN A 157 0.69 24.20 -2.40
C GLN A 157 1.64 23.03 -2.41
N GLU A 158 2.88 23.25 -2.85
CA GLU A 158 3.90 22.23 -2.99
C GLU A 158 5.11 22.55 -2.14
N CYS A 159 5.64 21.54 -1.45
CA CYS A 159 6.90 21.55 -0.75
C CYS A 159 7.75 20.39 -1.30
N ASP A 160 8.90 20.74 -1.89
CA ASP A 160 9.84 19.77 -2.45
C ASP A 160 10.98 19.53 -1.46
N GLU A 161 11.13 18.28 -1.01
CA GLU A 161 12.22 17.83 -0.15
C GLU A 161 13.05 16.78 -0.91
N THR A 162 13.83 17.20 -1.90
CA THR A 162 14.74 16.37 -2.72
C THR A 162 14.05 15.22 -3.47
N LYS A 163 13.73 14.14 -2.78
CA LYS A 163 13.11 12.91 -3.35
C LYS A 163 11.62 12.79 -3.01
N TRP A 164 11.15 13.63 -2.09
CA TRP A 164 9.80 13.63 -1.57
C TRP A 164 9.12 14.96 -1.83
N ILE A 165 7.99 14.93 -2.50
CA ILE A 165 7.19 16.11 -2.80
C ILE A 165 5.86 16.00 -2.04
N PHE A 166 5.57 17.00 -1.25
CA PHE A 166 4.31 17.11 -0.51
C PHE A 166 3.43 18.15 -1.21
N ARG A 167 2.22 17.73 -1.63
CA ARG A 167 1.24 18.65 -2.22
C ARG A 167 -0.02 18.68 -1.40
N GLN A 168 -0.44 19.86 -0.98
CA GLN A 168 -1.80 20.09 -0.53
C GLN A 168 -2.56 20.76 -1.66
N MET A 169 -3.68 20.19 -2.06
CA MET A 169 -4.45 20.70 -3.20
C MET A 169 -5.93 20.67 -2.90
N LYS A 170 -6.65 21.66 -3.41
CA LYS A 170 -8.09 21.63 -3.47
C LYS A 170 -8.53 20.92 -4.74
N TYR A 171 -9.59 20.16 -4.64
CA TYR A 171 -10.17 19.46 -5.78
C TYR A 171 -11.70 19.58 -5.79
N LYS A 172 -12.26 19.50 -6.98
CA LYS A 172 -13.69 19.51 -7.20
C LYS A 172 -14.04 18.50 -8.29
N VAL A 173 -14.90 17.56 -7.99
CA VAL A 173 -15.41 16.61 -8.98
C VAL A 173 -16.67 17.13 -9.66
N PRO A 174 -16.97 16.71 -10.90
CA PRO A 174 -18.24 17.05 -11.55
C PRO A 174 -19.43 16.72 -10.66
N ASN A 175 -20.40 17.65 -10.58
CA ASN A 175 -21.59 17.56 -9.74
C ASN A 175 -21.37 17.76 -8.23
N SER A 176 -20.17 18.08 -7.78
CA SER A 176 -19.92 18.59 -6.41
C SER A 176 -19.99 20.12 -6.41
N ASN A 177 -20.66 20.68 -5.40
CA ASN A 177 -20.70 22.14 -5.20
C ASN A 177 -19.60 22.63 -4.23
N GLU A 178 -18.86 21.70 -3.62
CA GLU A 178 -17.88 22.00 -2.59
C GLU A 178 -16.46 21.66 -3.05
N ASP A 179 -15.54 22.57 -2.80
CA ASP A 179 -14.10 22.29 -2.86
C ASP A 179 -13.70 21.43 -1.67
N LYS A 180 -12.95 20.38 -1.93
CA LYS A 180 -12.40 19.49 -0.91
C LYS A 180 -10.87 19.55 -0.97
N THR A 181 -10.23 19.24 0.15
CA THR A 181 -8.77 19.24 0.24
C THR A 181 -8.25 17.81 0.35
N VAL A 182 -7.13 17.54 -0.32
CA VAL A 182 -6.40 16.29 -0.23
C VAL A 182 -4.90 16.57 -0.17
N THR A 183 -4.17 15.75 0.59
CA THR A 183 -2.71 15.82 0.65
C THR A 183 -2.12 14.67 -0.17
N GLN A 184 -1.16 14.99 -1.05
CA GLN A 184 -0.39 14.00 -1.78
C GLN A 184 1.03 13.94 -1.22
N ILE A 185 1.51 12.73 -0.94
CA ILE A 185 2.91 12.42 -0.68
C ILE A 185 3.43 11.71 -1.94
N HIS A 186 4.41 12.32 -2.61
CA HIS A 186 4.99 11.77 -3.83
C HIS A 186 6.47 11.46 -3.64
N PHE A 187 6.82 10.18 -3.64
CA PHE A 187 8.20 9.74 -3.63
C PHE A 187 8.67 9.48 -5.07
N THR A 188 9.67 10.24 -5.53
CA THR A 188 10.08 10.30 -6.93
C THR A 188 11.23 9.36 -7.30
N GLU A 189 12.00 8.85 -6.32
CA GLU A 189 13.24 8.10 -6.55
C GLU A 189 13.08 6.58 -6.45
N TRP A 190 11.88 6.04 -6.40
CA TRP A 190 11.65 4.60 -6.39
C TRP A 190 11.54 4.06 -7.81
N LYS A 191 12.62 3.51 -8.33
CA LYS A 191 12.64 2.88 -9.65
C LYS A 191 11.74 1.65 -9.73
N ASP A 192 11.24 1.37 -10.92
CA ASP A 192 10.35 0.22 -11.14
C ASP A 192 11.08 -1.10 -10.86
N LYS A 193 10.44 -1.98 -10.08
CA LYS A 193 10.96 -3.28 -9.63
C LYS A 193 12.20 -3.22 -8.73
N ASP A 194 12.63 -2.06 -8.33
CA ASP A 194 13.77 -1.81 -7.46
C ASP A 194 13.31 -1.46 -6.04
N VAL A 195 14.24 -1.17 -5.14
CA VAL A 195 14.01 -0.74 -3.76
C VAL A 195 14.80 0.53 -3.47
N PRO A 196 14.25 1.48 -2.68
CA PRO A 196 14.93 2.70 -2.33
C PRO A 196 15.82 2.44 -1.10
N GLU A 197 17.05 2.05 -1.34
CA GLU A 197 18.01 1.83 -0.25
C GLU A 197 18.19 3.11 0.57
N GLU A 198 18.34 2.93 1.89
CA GLU A 198 18.63 3.99 2.88
C GLU A 198 17.53 5.03 3.17
N GLU A 199 16.33 4.92 2.59
CA GLU A 199 15.23 5.89 2.83
C GLU A 199 14.27 5.48 3.97
N TYR A 200 14.67 4.53 4.82
CA TYR A 200 13.77 3.97 5.87
C TYR A 200 13.21 5.02 6.83
N ASP A 201 14.03 5.99 7.25
CA ASP A 201 13.58 7.04 8.17
C ASP A 201 12.56 7.97 7.52
N LYS A 202 12.73 8.28 6.24
CA LYS A 202 11.76 9.07 5.47
C LYS A 202 10.44 8.32 5.26
N PHE A 203 10.48 7.00 5.10
CA PHE A 203 9.25 6.20 5.09
C PHE A 203 8.53 6.25 6.44
N ILE A 204 9.27 6.19 7.57
CA ILE A 204 8.68 6.32 8.91
C ILE A 204 8.03 7.70 9.08
N GLU A 205 8.70 8.78 8.67
CA GLU A 205 8.14 10.15 8.66
C GLU A 205 6.85 10.22 7.81
N ALA A 206 6.85 9.58 6.62
CA ALA A 206 5.66 9.51 5.77
C ALA A 206 4.51 8.74 6.45
N PHE A 207 4.80 7.66 7.19
CA PHE A 207 3.79 6.91 7.96
C PHE A 207 3.19 7.75 9.08
N GLU A 208 4.01 8.53 9.78
CA GLU A 208 3.54 9.47 10.79
C GLU A 208 2.70 10.59 10.18
N CYS A 209 3.08 11.09 9.01
CA CYS A 209 2.29 12.06 8.25
C CYS A 209 0.93 11.48 7.87
N ILE A 210 0.88 10.23 7.39
CA ILE A 210 -0.36 9.51 7.08
C ILE A 210 -1.22 9.37 8.32
N ASP A 211 -0.66 8.96 9.46
CA ASP A 211 -1.42 8.76 10.71
C ASP A 211 -2.07 10.07 11.19
N ARG A 212 -1.43 11.22 10.95
CA ARG A 212 -1.99 12.53 11.24
C ARG A 212 -3.00 13.00 10.19
N GLY A 213 -2.68 12.80 8.92
CA GLY A 213 -3.41 13.38 7.78
C GLY A 213 -4.65 12.60 7.34
N LYS A 214 -4.76 11.32 7.67
CA LYS A 214 -5.90 10.48 7.27
C LYS A 214 -7.16 10.66 8.14
N LYS A 215 -7.16 11.62 9.05
CA LYS A 215 -8.31 11.91 9.91
C LYS A 215 -9.26 12.89 9.25
N ASP A 216 -10.56 12.61 9.30
CA ASP A 216 -11.56 13.58 8.92
C ASP A 216 -11.79 14.65 10.04
N LYS A 217 -12.66 15.61 9.76
CA LYS A 217 -13.02 16.66 10.73
C LYS A 217 -13.65 16.13 12.04
N ASN A 218 -14.10 14.89 12.06
CA ASN A 218 -14.65 14.22 13.24
C ASN A 218 -13.63 13.26 13.90
N ASN A 219 -12.35 13.40 13.55
CA ASN A 219 -11.24 12.55 14.03
C ASN A 219 -11.39 11.05 13.70
N LYS A 220 -12.13 10.72 12.64
CA LYS A 220 -12.28 9.35 12.15
C LYS A 220 -11.28 9.08 11.05
N ASP A 221 -10.71 7.87 11.04
CA ASP A 221 -9.82 7.44 9.97
C ASP A 221 -10.55 7.40 8.63
N THR A 222 -9.88 7.89 7.59
CA THR A 222 -10.33 7.83 6.20
C THR A 222 -9.40 6.95 5.38
N PRO A 223 -9.85 6.41 4.25
CA PRO A 223 -8.99 5.62 3.38
C PRO A 223 -7.82 6.42 2.84
N VAL A 224 -6.67 5.75 2.69
CA VAL A 224 -5.48 6.32 2.07
C VAL A 224 -5.25 5.65 0.73
N VAL A 225 -5.20 6.42 -0.35
CA VAL A 225 -4.87 5.89 -1.67
C VAL A 225 -3.37 5.75 -1.80
N VAL A 226 -2.92 4.56 -2.22
CA VAL A 226 -1.52 4.29 -2.55
C VAL A 226 -1.43 3.78 -3.98
N HIS A 227 -0.62 4.41 -4.81
CA HIS A 227 -0.41 3.96 -6.16
C HIS A 227 1.05 4.09 -6.62
N CYS A 228 1.39 3.31 -7.62
CA CYS A 228 2.57 3.48 -8.47
C CYS A 228 2.12 3.48 -9.94
N SER A 229 2.75 2.71 -10.80
CA SER A 229 2.26 2.52 -12.17
C SER A 229 1.17 1.44 -12.25
N ALA A 230 1.48 0.21 -11.82
CA ALA A 230 0.54 -0.91 -11.82
C ALA A 230 -0.31 -1.00 -10.54
N GLY A 231 0.13 -0.35 -9.46
CA GLY A 231 -0.51 -0.42 -8.15
C GLY A 231 -0.31 -1.76 -7.45
N VAL A 232 0.86 -2.39 -7.61
CA VAL A 232 1.17 -3.70 -7.00
C VAL A 232 2.56 -3.76 -6.35
N GLY A 233 3.67 -3.57 -7.06
CA GLY A 233 5.01 -3.76 -6.51
C GLY A 233 5.34 -2.73 -5.42
N ARG A 234 5.72 -1.51 -5.82
CA ARG A 234 6.01 -0.38 -4.91
C ARG A 234 4.84 -0.10 -3.96
N THR A 235 3.62 -0.14 -4.47
CA THR A 235 2.39 0.04 -3.70
C THR A 235 2.27 -0.98 -2.58
N GLY A 236 2.43 -2.27 -2.90
CA GLY A 236 2.35 -3.34 -1.90
C GLY A 236 3.46 -3.29 -0.87
N THR A 237 4.67 -2.95 -1.30
CA THR A 237 5.83 -2.81 -0.39
C THR A 237 5.61 -1.67 0.60
N PHE A 238 5.15 -0.51 0.14
CA PHE A 238 4.83 0.62 1.00
C PHE A 238 3.73 0.28 2.03
N ILE A 239 2.64 -0.35 1.57
CA ILE A 239 1.55 -0.77 2.45
C ILE A 239 2.03 -1.80 3.48
N ALA A 240 2.87 -2.77 3.05
CA ALA A 240 3.44 -3.77 3.96
C ALA A 240 4.33 -3.13 5.02
N MET A 241 5.21 -2.20 4.65
CA MET A 241 6.03 -1.45 5.62
C MET A 241 5.17 -0.69 6.62
N TYR A 242 4.10 -0.02 6.17
CA TYR A 242 3.19 0.68 7.08
C TYR A 242 2.53 -0.27 8.09
N TYR A 243 2.07 -1.43 7.66
CA TYR A 243 1.48 -2.41 8.59
C TYR A 243 2.51 -2.96 9.59
N LEU A 244 3.74 -3.25 9.14
CA LEU A 244 4.83 -3.66 10.04
C LEU A 244 5.20 -2.55 11.04
N TYR A 245 5.28 -1.30 10.57
CA TYR A 245 5.49 -0.13 11.43
C TYR A 245 4.41 -0.03 12.53
N LYS A 246 3.13 -0.20 12.18
CA LYS A 246 2.02 -0.15 13.14
C LYS A 246 2.03 -1.33 14.11
N GLU A 247 2.23 -2.55 13.61
CA GLU A 247 2.22 -3.78 14.42
C GLU A 247 3.38 -3.79 15.41
N ILE A 248 4.60 -3.54 14.95
CA ILE A 248 5.80 -3.52 15.79
C ILE A 248 5.77 -2.30 16.73
N GLY A 249 5.45 -1.12 16.20
CA GLY A 249 5.37 0.11 17.00
C GLY A 249 4.30 0.08 18.09
N GLY A 250 3.17 -0.58 17.84
CA GLY A 250 2.13 -0.85 18.85
C GLY A 250 2.68 -1.69 19.99
N GLN A 251 3.32 -2.82 19.68
CA GLN A 251 3.92 -3.70 20.68
C GLN A 251 5.05 -3.02 21.48
N ILE A 252 5.86 -2.17 20.84
CA ILE A 252 6.90 -1.38 21.52
C ILE A 252 6.29 -0.43 22.54
N LYS A 253 5.17 0.24 22.21
CA LYS A 253 4.48 1.18 23.09
C LYS A 253 3.77 0.52 24.26
N GLU A 254 3.14 -0.64 24.03
CA GLU A 254 2.38 -1.38 25.05
C GLU A 254 3.30 -2.00 26.13
N GLN A 255 4.52 -2.34 25.75
CA GLN A 255 5.46 -3.00 26.67
C GLN A 255 6.40 -1.97 27.30
N GLN A 256 6.00 -1.39 28.43
CA GLN A 256 6.79 -0.40 29.17
C GLN A 256 7.94 -1.00 30.01
N ASN A 257 8.04 -2.34 30.14
CA ASN A 257 8.99 -3.04 31.02
C ASN A 257 10.17 -3.67 30.27
N GLN A 258 11.22 -4.03 31.01
CA GLN A 258 12.59 -4.35 30.53
C GLN A 258 12.74 -5.59 29.61
N ASN A 259 11.74 -6.47 29.48
CA ASN A 259 11.81 -7.66 28.62
C ASN A 259 10.70 -7.62 27.55
N LYS A 260 10.89 -6.76 26.55
CA LYS A 260 9.93 -6.67 25.42
C LYS A 260 10.08 -7.90 24.54
N ILE A 261 8.96 -8.50 24.20
CA ILE A 261 8.86 -9.57 23.21
C ILE A 261 8.04 -9.05 22.03
N ILE A 262 8.69 -8.83 20.90
CA ILE A 262 8.06 -8.36 19.67
C ILE A 262 7.81 -9.56 18.75
N LYS A 263 6.58 -9.74 18.32
CA LYS A 263 6.17 -10.83 17.41
C LYS A 263 5.56 -10.26 16.14
N PHE A 264 6.02 -10.72 15.00
CA PHE A 264 5.50 -10.33 13.69
C PHE A 264 5.75 -11.43 12.66
N SER A 265 5.07 -11.36 11.52
CA SER A 265 5.31 -12.27 10.39
C SER A 265 5.19 -11.52 9.07
N ILE A 266 6.32 -11.30 8.40
CA ILE A 266 6.37 -10.69 7.07
C ILE A 266 5.67 -11.59 6.05
N PHE A 267 5.89 -12.91 6.14
CA PHE A 267 5.25 -13.91 5.28
C PHE A 267 3.73 -13.82 5.34
N ASN A 268 3.16 -13.93 6.54
CA ASN A 268 1.70 -13.89 6.71
C ASN A 268 1.10 -12.55 6.29
N LEU A 269 1.81 -11.46 6.54
CA LEU A 269 1.40 -10.13 6.10
C LEU A 269 1.33 -10.05 4.57
N VAL A 270 2.42 -10.41 3.88
CA VAL A 270 2.50 -10.32 2.42
C VAL A 270 1.52 -11.28 1.75
N ARG A 271 1.33 -12.49 2.31
CA ARG A 271 0.31 -13.43 1.83
C ARG A 271 -1.09 -12.80 1.88
N LYS A 272 -1.49 -12.24 3.03
CA LYS A 272 -2.78 -11.55 3.17
C LYS A 272 -2.94 -10.37 2.21
N LEU A 273 -1.87 -9.60 2.00
CA LEU A 273 -1.89 -8.51 1.03
C LEU A 273 -2.15 -9.01 -0.39
N LYS A 274 -1.47 -10.09 -0.80
CA LYS A 274 -1.64 -10.71 -2.12
C LYS A 274 -3.04 -11.31 -2.31
N GLU A 275 -3.65 -11.85 -1.25
CA GLU A 275 -5.06 -12.29 -1.26
C GLU A 275 -6.03 -11.14 -1.56
N MET A 276 -5.70 -9.89 -1.18
CA MET A 276 -6.54 -8.71 -1.43
C MET A 276 -6.27 -8.05 -2.79
N ARG A 277 -5.05 -8.12 -3.29
CA ARG A 277 -4.70 -7.70 -4.64
C ARG A 277 -3.50 -8.51 -5.11
N ALA A 278 -3.67 -9.25 -6.18
CA ALA A 278 -2.62 -10.07 -6.76
C ALA A 278 -1.35 -9.23 -7.03
N TYR A 279 -0.20 -9.85 -6.84
CA TYR A 279 1.13 -9.28 -7.07
C TYR A 279 1.54 -8.12 -6.12
N LEU A 280 0.78 -7.79 -5.06
CA LEU A 280 1.29 -6.86 -4.03
C LEU A 280 2.62 -7.42 -3.47
N VAL A 281 3.65 -6.57 -3.38
CA VAL A 281 5.05 -6.96 -3.16
C VAL A 281 5.51 -7.89 -4.29
N GLN A 282 5.94 -7.30 -5.41
CA GLN A 282 6.04 -8.00 -6.69
C GLN A 282 7.35 -8.76 -6.88
N THR A 283 8.44 -8.31 -6.26
CA THR A 283 9.78 -8.87 -6.49
C THR A 283 10.43 -9.39 -5.22
N GLU A 284 11.44 -10.27 -5.37
CA GLU A 284 12.24 -10.79 -4.25
C GLU A 284 12.97 -9.65 -3.52
N GLU A 285 13.47 -8.67 -4.25
CA GLU A 285 14.15 -7.49 -3.69
C GLU A 285 13.19 -6.66 -2.84
N GLN A 286 11.96 -6.45 -3.29
CA GLN A 286 10.93 -5.76 -2.50
C GLN A 286 10.56 -6.54 -1.23
N TYR A 287 10.54 -7.85 -1.32
CA TYR A 287 10.28 -8.70 -0.16
C TYR A 287 11.43 -8.66 0.85
N LEU A 288 12.68 -8.78 0.39
CA LEU A 288 13.89 -8.62 1.21
C LEU A 288 13.96 -7.22 1.85
N PHE A 289 13.52 -6.20 1.12
CA PHE A 289 13.49 -4.83 1.62
C PHE A 289 12.60 -4.67 2.88
N LEU A 290 11.51 -5.46 2.99
CA LEU A 290 10.69 -5.48 4.21
C LEU A 290 11.47 -5.98 5.43
N TYR A 291 12.32 -6.98 5.26
CA TYR A 291 13.20 -7.48 6.34
C TYR A 291 14.22 -6.43 6.77
N LYS A 292 14.86 -5.78 5.80
CA LYS A 292 15.81 -4.69 6.06
C LYS A 292 15.13 -3.51 6.75
N PHE A 293 13.92 -3.14 6.32
CA PHE A 293 13.12 -2.10 6.98
C PHE A 293 12.81 -2.45 8.45
N VAL A 294 12.37 -3.67 8.73
CA VAL A 294 12.08 -4.11 10.10
C VAL A 294 13.35 -4.09 10.94
N GLN A 295 14.48 -4.57 10.41
CA GLN A 295 15.77 -4.51 11.12
C GLN A 295 16.16 -3.06 11.49
N HIS A 296 16.04 -2.14 10.53
CA HIS A 296 16.27 -0.72 10.76
C HIS A 296 15.33 -0.16 11.84
N TYR A 297 14.02 -0.46 11.75
CA TYR A 297 13.02 0.03 12.68
C TYR A 297 13.24 -0.48 14.12
N LEU A 298 13.64 -1.75 14.28
CA LEU A 298 13.99 -2.32 15.58
C LEU A 298 15.25 -1.67 16.17
N LYS A 299 16.29 -1.43 15.35
CA LYS A 299 17.51 -0.70 15.76
C LYS A 299 17.18 0.72 16.20
N LYS A 300 16.42 1.46 15.40
CA LYS A 300 15.99 2.84 15.70
C LYS A 300 15.27 2.96 17.05
N ASN A 301 14.55 1.92 17.45
CA ASN A 301 13.81 1.87 18.71
C ASN A 301 14.59 1.18 19.86
N ASN A 302 15.88 0.92 19.69
CA ASN A 302 16.76 0.26 20.68
C ASN A 302 16.22 -1.11 21.14
N ILE A 303 15.61 -1.88 20.22
CA ILE A 303 15.13 -3.23 20.50
C ILE A 303 16.24 -4.27 20.26
N ILE A 304 17.10 -4.03 19.26
CA ILE A 304 18.24 -4.86 18.88
C ILE A 304 19.49 -4.01 18.70
#